data_4f7c132a655897f0cc8465ebf55c9fd1
#
_entry.id   4f7c132a655897f0cc8465ebf55c9fd1
#
_cell.length_a   1.000
_cell.length_b   1.000
_cell.length_c   1.000
_cell.angle_alpha   90.00
_cell.angle_beta   90.00
_cell.angle_gamma   90.00
#
_symmetry.space_group_name_H-M   'P 1'
#
loop_
_entity.id
_entity.type
_entity.pdbx_description
1 polymer ?
#
loop_
_entity_poly.entity_id
_entity_poly.type
_entity_poly.pdbx_seq_one_letter_code
_entity_poly.pdbx_strand_id
1 'polypeptide(L)'
;MDLNLHLASYLYLTPSKFYIQPLDAPKEALIIDRQTCEITVNKIFSKDYLPKNVASRIIDGIIGIKRLISGVYLIVISQSKLVGVINEKPIYKVEQTSIIPFNENRYEPGSGQNQWETTYLAMLESVLRTPSFYYSYGYDLTNSLQRNFEQTVECQSRGVYYVGHQYYDRRFLWNQHLMIDFERCGSITDRYRLPFILGFVCIKEGSIGLNFNWSIISRRGTRRAGTRFNSRGADFEGNVANFVETEQFLECGENFKASHVQIRGSIPLLWGQKVNYRMKPPIDINPHDEQCLPLKRHIEELKKFYGDVSFVSLIDQRGHEGQIAYEYSQKMNRIQQYFIVPYHHFDFHKECSKMRWHRLNILLEKIQPEIESQGYFALLNNQVVNSQNGIIRSNCIDSLDRTNVVQSMIAKRVLEAQIDLANNGLSGNIFLNENFLYTFKNTWADNADALSIQYAGTPALKTDFTRTGQRTHYGVIMDGINSLTRYVANNFFDDYRQDAIDLFLGNFEGHPSPLYKPLSIISYTSLVPAALILFTLVALYLYLR
;
A
#
# COMPACT_ATOMS: atom_id res chain seq x y z
N MET A 1 -0.54 -12.10 -19.76
CA MET A 1 -1.94 -12.54 -19.78
C MET A 1 -2.79 -11.43 -19.20
N ASP A 2 -3.98 -11.23 -19.69
CA ASP A 2 -4.82 -10.12 -19.29
C ASP A 2 -5.81 -10.54 -18.20
N LEU A 3 -6.11 -9.63 -17.28
CA LEU A 3 -7.33 -9.70 -16.49
C LEU A 3 -8.50 -9.48 -17.49
N ASN A 4 -9.43 -10.39 -17.54
CA ASN A 4 -10.59 -10.26 -18.44
C ASN A 4 -11.74 -9.53 -17.69
N LEU A 5 -11.46 -8.37 -17.13
CA LEU A 5 -12.43 -7.58 -16.38
C LEU A 5 -13.27 -6.70 -17.30
N HIS A 6 -14.51 -6.44 -16.89
CA HIS A 6 -15.33 -5.43 -17.54
C HIS A 6 -14.76 -4.02 -17.27
N LEU A 7 -14.88 -3.18 -18.28
CA LEU A 7 -14.56 -1.76 -18.18
C LEU A 7 -15.62 -1.01 -17.34
N ALA A 8 -15.62 0.31 -17.39
CA ALA A 8 -16.67 1.12 -16.78
C ALA A 8 -18.08 0.64 -17.17
N SER A 9 -19.05 0.86 -16.30
CA SER A 9 -20.39 0.32 -16.44
C SER A 9 -21.46 1.38 -16.17
N TYR A 10 -22.64 1.22 -16.78
CA TYR A 10 -23.83 1.93 -16.32
C TYR A 10 -24.39 1.23 -15.08
N LEU A 11 -24.61 1.99 -14.01
CA LEU A 11 -25.36 1.56 -12.83
C LEU A 11 -26.77 2.17 -12.87
N TYR A 12 -27.78 1.32 -12.95
CA TYR A 12 -29.18 1.71 -12.86
C TYR A 12 -29.74 1.38 -11.48
N LEU A 13 -30.40 2.36 -10.87
CA LEU A 13 -30.95 2.27 -9.52
C LEU A 13 -32.47 2.14 -9.59
N THR A 14 -32.97 0.95 -9.27
CA THR A 14 -34.44 0.76 -9.11
C THR A 14 -34.77 0.52 -7.63
N PRO A 15 -36.03 0.63 -7.23
CA PRO A 15 -36.44 0.37 -5.84
C PRO A 15 -36.11 -1.05 -5.36
N SER A 16 -36.11 -2.05 -6.26
CA SER A 16 -35.92 -3.47 -5.92
C SER A 16 -34.55 -4.02 -6.32
N LYS A 17 -33.89 -3.43 -7.31
CA LYS A 17 -32.65 -4.00 -7.89
C LYS A 17 -31.65 -2.94 -8.31
N PHE A 18 -30.38 -3.30 -8.24
CA PHE A 18 -29.29 -2.63 -8.96
C PHE A 18 -29.01 -3.40 -10.24
N TYR A 19 -28.88 -2.72 -11.37
CA TYR A 19 -28.43 -3.29 -12.63
C TYR A 19 -27.13 -2.63 -13.02
N ILE A 20 -26.10 -3.43 -13.27
CA ILE A 20 -24.77 -2.97 -13.65
C ILE A 20 -24.46 -3.53 -15.02
N GLN A 21 -24.50 -2.66 -16.03
CA GLN A 21 -24.34 -2.99 -17.44
C GLN A 21 -22.97 -2.53 -17.92
N PRO A 22 -22.04 -3.44 -18.22
CA PRO A 22 -20.70 -3.08 -18.71
C PRO A 22 -20.78 -2.36 -20.06
N LEU A 23 -19.90 -1.38 -20.28
CA LEU A 23 -19.83 -0.67 -21.56
C LEU A 23 -19.27 -1.55 -22.67
N ASP A 24 -18.38 -2.48 -22.34
CA ASP A 24 -17.77 -3.45 -23.26
C ASP A 24 -18.66 -4.67 -23.54
N ALA A 25 -19.73 -4.88 -22.74
CA ALA A 25 -20.70 -5.97 -22.92
C ALA A 25 -22.14 -5.48 -22.75
N PRO A 26 -22.69 -4.67 -23.68
CA PRO A 26 -23.96 -3.97 -23.50
C PRO A 26 -25.20 -4.89 -23.47
N LYS A 27 -25.06 -6.16 -23.80
CA LYS A 27 -26.11 -7.17 -23.68
C LYS A 27 -26.07 -7.96 -22.38
N GLU A 28 -25.07 -7.70 -21.53
CA GLU A 28 -24.90 -8.34 -20.23
C GLU A 28 -25.21 -7.34 -19.11
N ALA A 29 -25.79 -7.82 -18.01
CA ALA A 29 -25.92 -7.04 -16.79
C ALA A 29 -25.77 -7.93 -15.56
N LEU A 30 -24.99 -7.45 -14.61
CA LEU A 30 -24.99 -7.93 -13.23
C LEU A 30 -26.21 -7.33 -12.53
N ILE A 31 -27.00 -8.16 -11.89
CA ILE A 31 -28.24 -7.77 -11.19
C ILE A 31 -28.08 -8.13 -9.73
N ILE A 32 -28.29 -7.15 -8.85
CA ILE A 32 -28.25 -7.34 -7.41
C ILE A 32 -29.63 -7.00 -6.85
N ASP A 33 -30.30 -7.97 -6.24
CA ASP A 33 -31.56 -7.75 -5.57
C ASP A 33 -31.35 -7.00 -4.25
N ARG A 34 -32.07 -5.89 -4.06
CA ARG A 34 -31.89 -5.00 -2.90
C ARG A 34 -32.50 -5.54 -1.61
N GLN A 35 -33.40 -6.55 -1.70
CA GLN A 35 -34.03 -7.16 -0.52
C GLN A 35 -33.31 -8.43 -0.09
N THR A 36 -33.03 -9.33 -1.06
CA THR A 36 -32.42 -10.63 -0.78
C THR A 36 -30.90 -10.60 -0.82
N CYS A 37 -30.32 -9.56 -1.42
CA CYS A 37 -28.88 -9.45 -1.74
C CYS A 37 -28.40 -10.54 -2.72
N GLU A 38 -29.31 -11.20 -3.43
CA GLU A 38 -28.95 -12.18 -4.45
C GLU A 38 -28.28 -11.49 -5.63
N ILE A 39 -27.19 -12.08 -6.11
CA ILE A 39 -26.42 -11.59 -7.26
C ILE A 39 -26.57 -12.56 -8.41
N THR A 40 -27.00 -12.06 -9.55
CA THR A 40 -27.17 -12.85 -10.78
C THR A 40 -26.59 -12.10 -11.97
N VAL A 41 -26.23 -12.82 -13.02
CA VAL A 41 -25.76 -12.24 -14.30
C VAL A 41 -26.72 -12.62 -15.41
N ASN A 42 -27.32 -11.61 -16.05
CA ASN A 42 -28.16 -11.79 -17.23
C ASN A 42 -27.35 -11.48 -18.48
N LYS A 43 -27.21 -12.45 -19.40
CA LYS A 43 -26.47 -12.33 -20.66
C LYS A 43 -27.31 -11.80 -21.83
N ILE A 44 -28.63 -11.60 -21.61
CA ILE A 44 -29.57 -11.09 -22.63
C ILE A 44 -30.32 -9.89 -22.00
N PHE A 45 -29.57 -8.89 -21.57
CA PHE A 45 -30.13 -7.70 -20.97
C PHE A 45 -30.50 -6.67 -22.04
N SER A 46 -31.71 -6.05 -21.90
CA SER A 46 -32.12 -4.85 -22.65
C SER A 46 -32.56 -3.75 -21.68
N LYS A 47 -32.26 -2.50 -22.02
CA LYS A 47 -32.74 -1.33 -21.27
C LYS A 47 -34.28 -1.24 -21.23
N ASP A 48 -34.97 -1.90 -22.18
CA ASP A 48 -36.44 -1.95 -22.22
C ASP A 48 -37.04 -2.69 -21.02
N TYR A 49 -36.23 -3.49 -20.32
CA TYR A 49 -36.67 -4.16 -19.06
C TYR A 49 -36.64 -3.21 -17.85
N LEU A 50 -36.07 -2.02 -17.99
CA LEU A 50 -35.99 -1.06 -16.90
C LEU A 50 -37.24 -0.17 -16.87
N PRO A 51 -37.65 0.30 -15.66
CA PRO A 51 -38.71 1.29 -15.54
C PRO A 51 -38.37 2.57 -16.32
N LYS A 52 -39.41 3.21 -16.88
CA LYS A 52 -39.23 4.53 -17.49
C LYS A 52 -38.71 5.51 -16.41
N ASN A 53 -37.73 6.33 -16.78
CA ASN A 53 -37.07 7.31 -15.89
C ASN A 53 -36.24 6.71 -14.73
N VAL A 54 -35.64 5.54 -14.93
CA VAL A 54 -34.71 4.98 -13.95
C VAL A 54 -33.44 5.88 -13.83
N ALA A 55 -33.05 6.18 -12.60
CA ALA A 55 -31.81 6.90 -12.35
C ALA A 55 -30.61 6.04 -12.79
N SER A 56 -29.72 6.62 -13.58
CA SER A 56 -28.52 5.94 -14.04
C SER A 56 -27.28 6.81 -13.90
N ARG A 57 -26.15 6.19 -13.66
CA ARG A 57 -24.83 6.83 -13.63
C ARG A 57 -23.76 5.88 -14.14
N ILE A 58 -22.66 6.43 -14.63
CA ILE A 58 -21.47 5.65 -14.99
C ILE A 58 -20.66 5.42 -13.70
N ILE A 59 -20.14 4.22 -13.55
CA ILE A 59 -19.21 3.82 -12.50
C ILE A 59 -17.99 3.18 -13.17
N ASP A 60 -16.81 3.43 -12.58
CA ASP A 60 -15.55 2.85 -13.07
C ASP A 60 -15.33 1.42 -12.56
N GLY A 61 -16.06 0.99 -11.52
CA GLY A 61 -15.98 -0.37 -11.03
C GLY A 61 -16.71 -0.58 -9.71
N ILE A 62 -16.80 -1.85 -9.31
CA ILE A 62 -17.40 -2.27 -8.05
C ILE A 62 -16.26 -2.52 -7.06
N ILE A 63 -16.30 -1.87 -5.90
CA ILE A 63 -15.39 -2.16 -4.77
C ILE A 63 -15.91 -3.36 -3.98
N GLY A 64 -17.23 -3.46 -3.82
CA GLY A 64 -17.89 -4.60 -3.18
C GLY A 64 -19.15 -4.23 -2.40
N ILE A 65 -19.56 -5.13 -1.51
CA ILE A 65 -20.72 -4.96 -0.63
C ILE A 65 -20.25 -4.99 0.82
N LYS A 66 -20.74 -4.04 1.62
CA LYS A 66 -20.52 -4.02 3.07
C LYS A 66 -21.85 -4.14 3.81
N ARG A 67 -21.88 -5.10 4.72
CA ARG A 67 -22.97 -5.27 5.68
C ARG A 67 -22.60 -4.58 6.98
N LEU A 68 -23.42 -3.66 7.44
CA LEU A 68 -23.30 -3.01 8.73
C LEU A 68 -24.43 -3.47 9.65
N ILE A 69 -24.66 -2.79 10.77
CA ILE A 69 -25.65 -3.20 11.78
C ILE A 69 -27.08 -3.16 11.23
N SER A 70 -27.45 -2.07 10.59
CA SER A 70 -28.82 -1.80 10.15
C SER A 70 -28.98 -1.86 8.63
N GLY A 71 -27.91 -1.86 7.86
CA GLY A 71 -27.96 -1.76 6.42
C GLY A 71 -26.91 -2.56 5.66
N VAL A 72 -27.20 -2.75 4.38
CA VAL A 72 -26.29 -3.29 3.38
C VAL A 72 -26.00 -2.20 2.36
N TYR A 73 -24.75 -2.08 1.94
CA TYR A 73 -24.28 -1.00 1.10
C TYR A 73 -23.47 -1.53 -0.06
N LEU A 74 -23.81 -1.11 -1.28
CA LEU A 74 -22.98 -1.28 -2.47
C LEU A 74 -21.96 -0.14 -2.53
N ILE A 75 -20.69 -0.49 -2.67
CA ILE A 75 -19.59 0.47 -2.76
C ILE A 75 -19.02 0.41 -4.17
N VAL A 76 -18.99 1.56 -4.84
CA VAL A 76 -18.53 1.68 -6.23
C VAL A 76 -17.54 2.81 -6.41
N ILE A 77 -16.69 2.70 -7.43
CA ILE A 77 -15.80 3.78 -7.89
C ILE A 77 -16.63 4.67 -8.81
N SER A 78 -16.82 5.92 -8.42
CA SER A 78 -17.57 6.89 -9.20
C SER A 78 -16.69 7.78 -10.07
N GLN A 79 -15.41 7.93 -9.72
CA GLN A 79 -14.44 8.67 -10.53
C GLN A 79 -13.02 8.15 -10.28
N SER A 80 -12.26 8.02 -11.35
CA SER A 80 -10.85 7.66 -11.30
C SER A 80 -10.02 8.52 -12.26
N LYS A 81 -8.71 8.52 -12.02
CA LYS A 81 -7.73 9.24 -12.82
C LYS A 81 -6.71 8.27 -13.41
N LEU A 82 -6.47 8.38 -14.71
CA LEU A 82 -5.39 7.65 -15.36
C LEU A 82 -4.03 8.10 -14.80
N VAL A 83 -3.22 7.16 -14.33
CA VAL A 83 -1.85 7.40 -13.83
C VAL A 83 -0.83 7.23 -14.95
N GLY A 84 -1.05 6.26 -15.83
CA GLY A 84 -0.20 5.91 -16.95
C GLY A 84 -0.47 4.47 -17.40
N VAL A 85 0.49 3.88 -18.09
CA VAL A 85 0.38 2.55 -18.68
C VAL A 85 1.53 1.67 -18.20
N ILE A 86 1.24 0.43 -17.79
CA ILE A 86 2.21 -0.61 -17.44
C ILE A 86 1.87 -1.84 -18.26
N ASN A 87 2.84 -2.40 -18.97
CA ASN A 87 2.65 -3.58 -19.79
C ASN A 87 1.44 -3.40 -20.74
N GLU A 88 1.37 -2.24 -21.42
CA GLU A 88 0.29 -1.84 -22.34
C GLU A 88 -1.10 -1.66 -21.68
N LYS A 89 -1.20 -1.82 -20.38
CA LYS A 89 -2.47 -1.72 -19.64
C LYS A 89 -2.56 -0.42 -18.84
N PRO A 90 -3.67 0.31 -18.96
CA PRO A 90 -3.88 1.54 -18.19
C PRO A 90 -4.00 1.25 -16.70
N ILE A 91 -3.35 2.10 -15.90
CA ILE A 91 -3.42 2.07 -14.44
C ILE A 91 -4.19 3.29 -13.97
N TYR A 92 -5.15 3.07 -13.09
CA TYR A 92 -6.04 4.11 -12.56
C TYR A 92 -5.85 4.30 -11.07
N LYS A 93 -5.97 5.56 -10.64
CA LYS A 93 -6.09 5.96 -9.25
C LYS A 93 -7.54 6.28 -8.93
N VAL A 94 -8.07 5.75 -7.84
CA VAL A 94 -9.42 6.10 -7.36
C VAL A 94 -9.42 7.53 -6.83
N GLU A 95 -10.33 8.38 -7.32
CA GLU A 95 -10.53 9.74 -6.85
C GLU A 95 -11.80 9.89 -6.03
N GLN A 96 -12.88 9.27 -6.47
CA GLN A 96 -14.16 9.32 -5.77
C GLN A 96 -14.84 7.95 -5.73
N THR A 97 -15.49 7.69 -4.61
CA THR A 97 -16.31 6.49 -4.38
C THR A 97 -17.71 6.88 -3.97
N SER A 98 -18.67 5.97 -4.14
CA SER A 98 -20.03 6.15 -3.66
C SER A 98 -20.45 4.94 -2.86
N ILE A 99 -21.05 5.18 -1.69
CA ILE A 99 -21.67 4.18 -0.83
C ILE A 99 -23.18 4.29 -1.03
N ILE A 100 -23.82 3.23 -1.56
CA ILE A 100 -25.21 3.23 -1.97
C ILE A 100 -25.96 2.26 -1.09
N PRO A 101 -26.96 2.71 -0.30
CA PRO A 101 -27.74 1.82 0.53
C PRO A 101 -28.64 0.91 -0.31
N PHE A 102 -28.79 -0.33 0.11
CA PHE A 102 -29.76 -1.27 -0.48
C PHE A 102 -31.20 -0.89 -0.15
N ASN A 103 -31.42 -0.26 1.00
CA ASN A 103 -32.75 0.23 1.41
C ASN A 103 -32.65 1.67 1.92
N GLU A 104 -33.38 2.57 1.31
CA GLU A 104 -33.35 3.99 1.65
C GLU A 104 -34.21 4.32 2.89
N ASN A 105 -35.19 3.47 3.24
CA ASN A 105 -36.25 3.77 4.22
C ASN A 105 -36.03 3.10 5.59
N ARG A 106 -34.86 2.56 5.90
CA ARG A 106 -34.65 1.76 7.12
C ARG A 106 -34.37 2.55 8.40
N TYR A 107 -34.32 3.86 8.35
CA TYR A 107 -33.90 4.65 9.51
C TYR A 107 -35.11 5.23 10.23
N GLU A 108 -35.49 4.63 11.37
CA GLU A 108 -36.34 5.35 12.34
C GLU A 108 -35.46 6.40 13.05
N PRO A 109 -35.80 7.70 12.97
CA PRO A 109 -35.06 8.74 13.65
C PRO A 109 -35.07 8.52 15.16
N GLY A 110 -33.89 8.44 15.79
CA GLY A 110 -33.75 8.43 17.25
C GLY A 110 -33.42 7.09 17.90
N SER A 111 -33.25 5.98 17.15
CA SER A 111 -32.76 4.73 17.73
C SER A 111 -31.24 4.79 17.94
N GLY A 112 -30.70 4.21 19.03
CA GLY A 112 -29.26 4.12 19.28
C GLY A 112 -28.50 3.38 18.17
N GLN A 113 -29.18 2.48 17.44
CA GLN A 113 -28.63 1.77 16.28
C GLN A 113 -28.29 2.72 15.13
N ASN A 114 -29.06 3.80 14.93
CA ASN A 114 -28.79 4.81 13.90
C ASN A 114 -27.48 5.57 14.14
N GLN A 115 -27.11 5.81 15.39
CA GLN A 115 -25.87 6.50 15.73
C GLN A 115 -24.66 5.63 15.36
N TRP A 116 -24.70 4.32 15.64
CA TRP A 116 -23.66 3.38 15.29
C TRP A 116 -23.52 3.22 13.78
N GLU A 117 -24.64 3.09 13.06
CA GLU A 117 -24.65 2.99 11.60
C GLU A 117 -24.00 4.21 10.95
N THR A 118 -24.34 5.41 11.41
CA THR A 118 -23.74 6.67 10.93
C THR A 118 -22.24 6.69 11.20
N THR A 119 -21.80 6.20 12.36
CA THR A 119 -20.38 6.12 12.72
C THR A 119 -19.64 5.15 11.81
N TYR A 120 -20.18 3.96 11.56
CA TYR A 120 -19.56 2.98 10.66
C TYR A 120 -19.50 3.47 9.20
N LEU A 121 -20.52 4.16 8.73
CA LEU A 121 -20.50 4.77 7.40
C LEU A 121 -19.39 5.83 7.31
N ALA A 122 -19.25 6.68 8.33
CA ALA A 122 -18.18 7.66 8.39
C ALA A 122 -16.79 7.00 8.45
N MET A 123 -16.64 5.87 9.14
CA MET A 123 -15.41 5.07 9.15
C MET A 123 -15.08 4.52 7.76
N LEU A 124 -16.04 3.92 7.07
CA LEU A 124 -15.85 3.42 5.70
C LEU A 124 -15.48 4.54 4.74
N GLU A 125 -16.19 5.68 4.81
CA GLU A 125 -15.84 6.86 4.01
C GLU A 125 -14.42 7.36 4.30
N SER A 126 -13.99 7.36 5.56
CA SER A 126 -12.65 7.81 5.95
C SER A 126 -11.55 6.96 5.31
N VAL A 127 -11.74 5.63 5.24
CA VAL A 127 -10.81 4.71 4.56
C VAL A 127 -10.84 4.94 3.06
N LEU A 128 -12.03 5.01 2.46
CA LEU A 128 -12.20 5.21 1.01
C LEU A 128 -11.66 6.56 0.52
N ARG A 129 -11.65 7.59 1.37
CA ARG A 129 -11.02 8.89 1.10
C ARG A 129 -9.50 8.90 1.29
N THR A 130 -8.91 7.80 1.80
CA THR A 130 -7.45 7.69 1.87
C THR A 130 -6.90 7.80 0.45
N PRO A 131 -6.04 8.78 0.14
CA PRO A 131 -5.46 8.88 -1.18
C PRO A 131 -4.60 7.64 -1.44
N SER A 132 -4.58 7.18 -2.71
CA SER A 132 -3.65 6.12 -3.12
C SER A 132 -4.23 4.70 -3.17
N PHE A 133 -5.51 4.55 -3.48
CA PHE A 133 -6.04 3.31 -4.02
C PHE A 133 -5.85 3.28 -5.54
N TYR A 134 -5.38 2.13 -6.05
CA TYR A 134 -5.08 1.94 -7.47
C TYR A 134 -5.64 0.62 -7.98
N TYR A 135 -6.01 0.58 -9.26
CA TYR A 135 -6.48 -0.60 -9.95
C TYR A 135 -6.15 -0.56 -11.45
N SER A 136 -6.35 -1.67 -12.13
CA SER A 136 -6.33 -1.78 -13.59
C SER A 136 -7.34 -2.83 -14.04
N TYR A 137 -7.92 -2.64 -15.21
CA TYR A 137 -8.81 -3.64 -15.80
C TYR A 137 -8.05 -4.78 -16.49
N GLY A 138 -6.79 -4.56 -16.84
CA GLY A 138 -6.00 -5.50 -17.62
C GLY A 138 -4.71 -5.99 -16.97
N TYR A 139 -4.21 -5.33 -15.91
CA TYR A 139 -2.98 -5.69 -15.22
C TYR A 139 -3.24 -6.00 -13.75
N ASP A 140 -2.77 -7.12 -13.26
CA ASP A 140 -2.88 -7.45 -11.84
C ASP A 140 -1.83 -6.68 -11.03
N LEU A 141 -2.27 -5.61 -10.38
CA LEU A 141 -1.45 -4.80 -9.49
C LEU A 141 -1.13 -5.48 -8.16
N THR A 142 -1.82 -6.56 -7.79
CA THR A 142 -1.55 -7.28 -6.53
C THR A 142 -0.28 -8.11 -6.60
N ASN A 143 0.16 -8.47 -7.81
CA ASN A 143 1.35 -9.27 -8.08
C ASN A 143 2.49 -8.44 -8.70
N SER A 144 3.74 -8.88 -8.48
CA SER A 144 4.90 -8.35 -9.21
C SER A 144 4.94 -8.84 -10.66
N LEU A 145 5.76 -8.21 -11.50
CA LEU A 145 5.94 -8.63 -12.90
C LEU A 145 6.35 -10.11 -12.99
N GLN A 146 7.30 -10.55 -12.16
CA GLN A 146 7.74 -11.93 -12.15
C GLN A 146 6.60 -12.88 -11.81
N ARG A 147 5.83 -12.62 -10.73
CA ARG A 147 4.69 -13.46 -10.35
C ARG A 147 3.59 -13.45 -11.41
N ASN A 148 3.29 -12.30 -12.00
CA ASN A 148 2.34 -12.21 -13.13
C ASN A 148 2.79 -13.03 -14.33
N PHE A 149 4.08 -13.03 -14.63
CA PHE A 149 4.63 -13.84 -15.72
C PHE A 149 4.56 -15.35 -15.41
N GLU A 150 4.99 -15.77 -14.23
CA GLU A 150 4.95 -17.18 -13.79
C GLU A 150 3.53 -17.73 -13.80
N GLN A 151 2.55 -16.97 -13.28
CA GLN A 151 1.12 -17.34 -13.34
C GLN A 151 0.59 -17.42 -14.77
N THR A 152 1.04 -16.51 -15.64
CA THR A 152 0.66 -16.55 -17.07
C THR A 152 1.13 -17.83 -17.71
N VAL A 153 2.38 -18.24 -17.50
CA VAL A 153 2.94 -19.50 -18.02
C VAL A 153 2.19 -20.70 -17.46
N GLU A 154 1.88 -20.70 -16.16
CA GLU A 154 1.11 -21.76 -15.51
C GLU A 154 -0.30 -21.87 -16.10
N CYS A 155 -1.01 -20.76 -16.25
CA CYS A 155 -2.34 -20.74 -16.86
C CYS A 155 -2.32 -21.26 -18.30
N GLN A 156 -1.36 -20.80 -19.12
CA GLN A 156 -1.22 -21.27 -20.51
C GLN A 156 -0.95 -22.77 -20.60
N SER A 157 -0.12 -23.31 -19.72
CA SER A 157 0.15 -24.76 -19.66
C SER A 157 -1.09 -25.59 -19.35
N ARG A 158 -2.09 -24.98 -18.69
CA ARG A 158 -3.39 -25.60 -18.36
C ARG A 158 -4.49 -25.28 -19.37
N GLY A 159 -4.18 -24.56 -20.46
CA GLY A 159 -5.16 -24.13 -21.48
C GLY A 159 -6.09 -23.02 -20.98
N VAL A 160 -5.72 -22.29 -19.94
CA VAL A 160 -6.48 -21.14 -19.42
C VAL A 160 -5.91 -19.85 -20.03
N TYR A 161 -6.78 -19.02 -20.62
CA TYR A 161 -6.38 -17.83 -21.39
C TYR A 161 -6.52 -16.52 -20.62
N TYR A 162 -6.97 -16.54 -19.39
CA TYR A 162 -7.07 -15.35 -18.53
C TYR A 162 -6.76 -15.69 -17.07
N VAL A 163 -6.23 -14.71 -16.35
CA VAL A 163 -5.94 -14.82 -14.92
C VAL A 163 -7.21 -14.50 -14.14
N GLY A 164 -7.75 -15.48 -13.44
CA GLY A 164 -8.92 -15.31 -12.58
C GLY A 164 -8.53 -14.77 -11.20
N HIS A 165 -9.53 -14.40 -10.41
CA HIS A 165 -9.39 -13.86 -9.05
C HIS A 165 -8.60 -14.76 -8.08
N GLN A 166 -8.50 -16.05 -8.33
CA GLN A 166 -7.74 -17.02 -7.55
C GLN A 166 -6.24 -16.76 -7.54
N TYR A 167 -5.74 -16.01 -8.51
CA TYR A 167 -4.32 -15.68 -8.65
C TYR A 167 -3.94 -14.33 -8.01
N TYR A 168 -4.92 -13.53 -7.57
CA TYR A 168 -4.62 -12.28 -6.88
C TYR A 168 -3.87 -12.54 -5.58
N ASP A 169 -2.82 -11.75 -5.32
CA ASP A 169 -2.12 -11.81 -4.05
C ASP A 169 -2.97 -11.19 -2.94
N ARG A 170 -3.60 -12.06 -2.15
CA ARG A 170 -4.52 -11.65 -1.07
C ARG A 170 -3.85 -10.80 0.00
N ARG A 171 -2.52 -10.81 0.09
CA ARG A 171 -1.78 -9.94 1.01
C ARG A 171 -1.94 -8.47 0.67
N PHE A 172 -2.22 -8.14 -0.59
CA PHE A 172 -2.33 -6.77 -1.12
C PHE A 172 -3.71 -6.43 -1.68
N LEU A 173 -4.65 -7.37 -1.65
CA LEU A 173 -6.02 -7.17 -2.13
C LEU A 173 -6.88 -6.49 -1.05
N TRP A 174 -7.02 -5.17 -1.11
CA TRP A 174 -7.67 -4.39 -0.06
C TRP A 174 -9.18 -4.55 0.00
N ASN A 175 -9.84 -4.85 -1.11
CA ASN A 175 -11.28 -5.05 -1.14
C ASN A 175 -11.72 -6.52 -1.01
N GLN A 176 -10.84 -7.44 -0.60
CA GLN A 176 -11.18 -8.85 -0.49
C GLN A 176 -12.42 -9.11 0.36
N HIS A 177 -12.48 -8.50 1.55
CA HIS A 177 -13.63 -8.67 2.46
C HIS A 177 -14.94 -8.16 1.85
N LEU A 178 -14.91 -7.09 1.09
CA LEU A 178 -16.07 -6.49 0.43
C LEU A 178 -16.55 -7.30 -0.77
N MET A 179 -15.71 -8.17 -1.33
CA MET A 179 -15.99 -9.01 -2.49
C MET A 179 -16.53 -10.41 -2.14
N ILE A 180 -16.70 -10.74 -0.84
CA ILE A 180 -17.13 -12.07 -0.39
C ILE A 180 -18.47 -12.51 -1.02
N ASP A 181 -19.45 -11.60 -1.14
CA ASP A 181 -20.75 -11.95 -1.74
C ASP A 181 -20.62 -12.26 -3.23
N PHE A 182 -19.69 -11.61 -3.95
CA PHE A 182 -19.37 -11.92 -5.34
C PHE A 182 -18.58 -13.24 -5.47
N GLU A 183 -17.68 -13.52 -4.56
CA GLU A 183 -16.91 -14.79 -4.55
C GLU A 183 -17.84 -16.00 -4.38
N ARG A 184 -18.89 -15.88 -3.56
CA ARG A 184 -19.89 -16.93 -3.36
C ARG A 184 -20.70 -17.26 -4.63
N CYS A 185 -20.81 -16.33 -5.54
CA CYS A 185 -21.49 -16.54 -6.83
C CYS A 185 -20.63 -17.27 -7.85
N GLY A 186 -19.36 -17.55 -7.52
CA GLY A 186 -18.45 -18.28 -8.40
C GLY A 186 -17.97 -17.49 -9.62
N SER A 187 -17.63 -18.20 -10.69
CA SER A 187 -17.00 -17.62 -11.88
C SER A 187 -17.88 -16.67 -12.69
N ILE A 188 -19.20 -16.69 -12.50
CA ILE A 188 -20.13 -15.79 -13.22
C ILE A 188 -19.86 -14.31 -12.91
N THR A 189 -19.28 -14.02 -11.75
CA THR A 189 -18.97 -12.64 -11.30
C THR A 189 -17.51 -12.26 -11.49
N ASP A 190 -16.65 -13.14 -12.01
CA ASP A 190 -15.19 -12.91 -12.09
C ASP A 190 -14.85 -11.61 -12.84
N ARG A 191 -15.57 -11.32 -13.93
CA ARG A 191 -15.34 -10.11 -14.73
C ARG A 191 -15.76 -8.80 -14.05
N TYR A 192 -16.52 -8.88 -12.95
CA TYR A 192 -16.98 -7.74 -12.16
C TYR A 192 -16.14 -7.51 -10.89
N ARG A 193 -15.24 -8.44 -10.54
CA ARG A 193 -14.42 -8.40 -9.33
C ARG A 193 -13.11 -7.64 -9.58
N LEU A 194 -13.18 -6.32 -9.49
CA LEU A 194 -12.04 -5.44 -9.71
C LEU A 194 -11.08 -5.49 -8.50
N PRO A 195 -9.84 -6.01 -8.66
CA PRO A 195 -8.87 -5.98 -7.58
C PRO A 195 -8.32 -4.58 -7.40
N PHE A 196 -8.20 -4.12 -6.15
CA PHE A 196 -7.56 -2.84 -5.91
C PHE A 196 -6.60 -2.86 -4.73
N ILE A 197 -5.49 -2.15 -4.88
CA ILE A 197 -4.42 -2.04 -3.91
C ILE A 197 -4.43 -0.68 -3.23
N LEU A 198 -3.95 -0.62 -1.98
CA LEU A 198 -3.55 0.61 -1.32
C LEU A 198 -2.02 0.71 -1.36
N GLY A 199 -1.49 1.89 -1.74
CA GLY A 199 -0.05 2.07 -1.78
C GLY A 199 0.39 3.30 -2.56
N PHE A 200 1.26 3.09 -3.55
CA PHE A 200 1.75 4.16 -4.41
C PHE A 200 2.04 3.61 -5.80
N VAL A 201 1.58 4.29 -6.86
CA VAL A 201 1.96 3.99 -8.24
C VAL A 201 2.35 5.30 -8.92
N CYS A 202 3.53 5.29 -9.52
CA CYS A 202 4.03 6.41 -10.32
C CYS A 202 4.76 5.87 -11.54
N ILE A 203 4.47 6.43 -12.71
CA ILE A 203 5.04 6.03 -13.99
C ILE A 203 5.71 7.27 -14.58
N LYS A 204 6.96 7.15 -15.01
CA LYS A 204 7.77 8.23 -15.57
C LYS A 204 8.50 7.76 -16.82
N GLU A 205 8.52 8.62 -17.81
CA GLU A 205 9.32 8.43 -19.01
C GLU A 205 10.75 8.91 -18.78
N GLY A 206 11.69 8.24 -19.41
CA GLY A 206 13.10 8.60 -19.44
C GLY A 206 13.73 8.27 -20.77
N SER A 207 14.91 8.87 -21.03
CA SER A 207 15.70 8.60 -22.24
C SER A 207 17.18 8.67 -21.95
N ILE A 208 17.91 7.66 -22.41
CA ILE A 208 19.38 7.59 -22.36
C ILE A 208 19.90 6.79 -23.56
N GLY A 209 19.88 7.37 -24.74
CA GLY A 209 20.10 6.65 -25.99
C GLY A 209 18.99 5.63 -26.32
N LEU A 210 18.14 5.32 -25.37
CA LEU A 210 17.00 4.42 -25.40
C LEU A 210 15.85 5.07 -24.63
N ASN A 211 14.65 5.10 -25.19
CA ASN A 211 13.45 5.56 -24.49
C ASN A 211 12.92 4.42 -23.62
N PHE A 212 12.52 4.75 -22.40
CA PHE A 212 11.99 3.79 -21.45
C PHE A 212 10.91 4.39 -20.56
N ASN A 213 10.04 3.53 -20.04
CA ASN A 213 9.13 3.83 -18.94
C ASN A 213 9.71 3.23 -17.65
N TRP A 214 9.81 4.05 -16.62
CA TRP A 214 10.22 3.64 -15.29
C TRP A 214 9.09 3.87 -14.29
N SER A 215 8.79 2.87 -13.48
CA SER A 215 7.67 2.93 -12.55
C SER A 215 8.08 2.45 -11.16
N ILE A 216 7.42 3.02 -10.15
CA ILE A 216 7.43 2.52 -8.77
C ILE A 216 6.01 2.11 -8.41
N ILE A 217 5.86 0.87 -7.95
CA ILE A 217 4.61 0.31 -7.45
C ILE A 217 4.85 -0.14 -6.01
N SER A 218 4.25 0.54 -5.04
CA SER A 218 4.27 0.10 -3.65
C SER A 218 2.90 -0.44 -3.28
N ARG A 219 2.88 -1.67 -2.71
CA ARG A 219 1.68 -2.40 -2.30
C ARG A 219 1.69 -2.54 -0.78
N ARG A 220 0.75 -1.92 -0.10
CA ARG A 220 0.61 -2.05 1.35
C ARG A 220 -0.15 -3.31 1.70
N GLY A 221 0.39 -4.11 2.63
CA GLY A 221 -0.23 -5.33 3.10
C GLY A 221 -1.53 -5.07 3.88
N THR A 222 -2.49 -6.01 3.73
CA THR A 222 -3.77 -6.00 4.45
C THR A 222 -3.65 -6.66 5.82
N ARG A 223 -2.76 -7.66 5.94
CA ARG A 223 -2.53 -8.35 7.18
C ARG A 223 -1.81 -7.43 8.16
N ARG A 224 -2.31 -7.32 9.38
CA ARG A 224 -1.80 -6.39 10.39
C ARG A 224 -1.68 -4.94 9.89
N ALA A 225 -2.58 -4.54 8.97
CA ALA A 225 -2.72 -3.16 8.55
C ALA A 225 -3.18 -2.29 9.73
N GLY A 226 -2.75 -1.03 9.75
CA GLY A 226 -3.17 -0.13 10.83
C GLY A 226 -2.38 1.17 10.88
N THR A 227 -2.50 1.86 12.01
CA THR A 227 -1.88 3.14 12.30
C THR A 227 -0.63 2.98 13.13
N ARG A 228 0.18 4.04 13.21
CA ARG A 228 1.57 4.00 13.67
C ARG A 228 1.76 3.37 15.06
N PHE A 229 0.94 3.72 16.07
CA PHE A 229 1.10 3.19 17.42
C PHE A 229 0.20 2.00 17.71
N ASN A 230 -0.94 1.89 17.03
CA ASN A 230 -1.88 0.78 17.22
C ASN A 230 -1.41 -0.51 16.53
N SER A 231 -0.64 -0.37 15.46
CA SER A 231 -0.08 -1.51 14.74
C SER A 231 1.45 -1.45 14.72
N ARG A 232 2.09 -2.21 15.62
CA ARG A 232 3.54 -2.36 15.77
C ARG A 232 3.94 -3.84 15.77
N GLY A 233 5.20 -4.10 15.45
CA GLY A 233 5.76 -5.43 15.55
C GLY A 233 5.11 -6.45 14.66
N ALA A 234 5.18 -7.71 15.08
CA ALA A 234 4.52 -8.84 14.46
C ALA A 234 3.37 -9.37 15.32
N ASP A 235 2.46 -10.13 14.69
CA ASP A 235 1.56 -11.05 15.39
C ASP A 235 2.19 -12.44 15.52
N PHE A 236 1.45 -13.38 16.11
CA PHE A 236 1.94 -14.76 16.28
C PHE A 236 2.05 -15.52 14.96
N GLU A 237 1.34 -15.12 13.92
CA GLU A 237 1.41 -15.68 12.57
C GLU A 237 2.60 -15.17 11.76
N GLY A 238 3.35 -14.17 12.29
CA GLY A 238 4.50 -13.56 11.62
C GLY A 238 4.13 -12.41 10.68
N ASN A 239 2.85 -11.99 10.65
CA ASN A 239 2.49 -10.78 9.91
C ASN A 239 3.03 -9.55 10.62
N VAL A 240 3.70 -8.67 9.90
CA VAL A 240 4.28 -7.46 10.47
C VAL A 240 3.47 -6.22 10.13
N ALA A 241 3.40 -5.29 11.06
CA ALA A 241 2.78 -4.00 10.83
C ALA A 241 3.52 -3.21 9.74
N ASN A 242 2.79 -2.33 9.04
CA ASN A 242 3.33 -1.49 7.97
C ASN A 242 4.14 -2.28 6.92
N PHE A 243 3.65 -3.47 6.57
CA PHE A 243 4.24 -4.30 5.54
C PHE A 243 3.98 -3.68 4.17
N VAL A 244 5.04 -3.45 3.40
CA VAL A 244 4.96 -2.91 2.04
C VAL A 244 5.92 -3.64 1.13
N GLU A 245 5.40 -4.13 0.00
CA GLU A 245 6.18 -4.58 -1.15
C GLU A 245 6.36 -3.39 -2.09
N THR A 246 7.60 -3.03 -2.39
CA THR A 246 7.91 -1.97 -3.37
C THR A 246 8.61 -2.59 -4.56
N GLU A 247 8.00 -2.47 -5.73
CA GLU A 247 8.51 -2.92 -7.02
C GLU A 247 8.95 -1.73 -7.85
N GLN A 248 10.19 -1.77 -8.32
CA GLN A 248 10.69 -0.92 -9.39
C GLN A 248 10.52 -1.66 -10.70
N PHE A 249 9.88 -1.04 -11.68
CA PHE A 249 9.57 -1.64 -12.96
C PHE A 249 10.14 -0.78 -14.10
N LEU A 250 10.78 -1.42 -15.08
CA LEU A 250 11.40 -0.79 -16.25
C LEU A 250 10.88 -1.44 -17.54
N GLU A 251 10.43 -0.62 -18.48
CA GLU A 251 10.04 -1.04 -19.82
C GLU A 251 10.84 -0.26 -20.87
N CYS A 252 11.52 -0.97 -21.77
CA CYS A 252 12.26 -0.36 -22.87
C CYS A 252 11.70 -0.91 -24.20
N GLY A 253 10.79 -0.13 -24.81
CA GLY A 253 10.03 -0.58 -25.96
C GLY A 253 9.15 -1.80 -25.62
N GLU A 254 8.84 -2.60 -26.64
CA GLU A 254 8.01 -3.81 -26.47
C GLU A 254 8.84 -5.02 -26.03
N ASN A 255 10.14 -4.99 -26.25
CA ASN A 255 11.01 -6.15 -26.19
C ASN A 255 11.66 -6.39 -24.84
N PHE A 256 11.87 -5.35 -24.02
CA PHE A 256 12.54 -5.47 -22.75
C PHE A 256 11.69 -4.98 -21.58
N LYS A 257 11.56 -5.83 -20.56
CA LYS A 257 10.88 -5.51 -19.31
C LYS A 257 11.71 -6.06 -18.16
N ALA A 258 11.86 -5.27 -17.11
CA ALA A 258 12.56 -5.71 -15.91
C ALA A 258 11.87 -5.21 -14.65
N SER A 259 11.95 -5.96 -13.56
CA SER A 259 11.45 -5.51 -12.27
C SER A 259 12.37 -5.94 -11.13
N HIS A 260 12.32 -5.18 -10.05
CA HIS A 260 13.03 -5.48 -8.81
C HIS A 260 12.14 -5.20 -7.60
N VAL A 261 11.97 -6.18 -6.75
CA VAL A 261 11.11 -6.14 -5.56
C VAL A 261 11.95 -6.01 -4.30
N GLN A 262 11.54 -5.10 -3.42
CA GLN A 262 12.07 -4.94 -2.07
C GLN A 262 10.93 -4.94 -1.06
N ILE A 263 11.21 -5.37 0.17
CA ILE A 263 10.22 -5.41 1.25
C ILE A 263 10.60 -4.45 2.37
N ARG A 264 9.59 -3.77 2.94
CA ARG A 264 9.69 -3.09 4.24
C ARG A 264 8.58 -3.53 5.17
N GLY A 265 8.80 -3.39 6.47
CA GLY A 265 7.80 -3.68 7.49
C GLY A 265 8.38 -3.47 8.88
N SER A 266 7.53 -3.48 9.89
CA SER A 266 7.94 -3.35 11.28
C SER A 266 8.93 -4.45 11.69
N ILE A 267 9.66 -4.24 12.78
CA ILE A 267 10.57 -5.25 13.34
C ILE A 267 9.74 -6.51 13.64
N PRO A 268 10.12 -7.70 13.14
CA PRO A 268 9.31 -8.92 13.23
C PRO A 268 9.41 -9.60 14.60
N LEU A 269 9.17 -8.83 15.65
CA LEU A 269 9.10 -9.26 17.05
C LEU A 269 7.73 -8.89 17.62
N LEU A 270 7.37 -9.50 18.74
CA LEU A 270 6.21 -9.11 19.54
C LEU A 270 6.56 -7.85 20.35
N TRP A 271 6.20 -6.70 19.86
CA TRP A 271 6.43 -5.42 20.53
C TRP A 271 5.36 -4.39 20.18
N GLY A 272 5.20 -3.40 21.06
CA GLY A 272 4.21 -2.35 20.92
C GLY A 272 4.67 -1.02 21.51
N GLN A 273 3.86 0.00 21.32
CA GLN A 273 3.98 1.31 21.96
C GLN A 273 2.59 1.80 22.35
N LYS A 274 2.37 2.06 23.65
CA LYS A 274 1.10 2.61 24.11
C LYS A 274 1.14 4.13 24.11
N VAL A 275 0.14 4.73 23.50
CA VAL A 275 -0.06 6.19 23.48
C VAL A 275 -0.16 6.71 24.91
N ASN A 276 0.62 7.73 25.26
CA ASN A 276 0.69 8.28 26.63
C ASN A 276 1.05 9.77 26.66
N TYR A 277 0.65 10.52 25.64
CA TYR A 277 0.95 11.94 25.44
C TYR A 277 2.44 12.31 25.32
N ARG A 278 3.36 11.34 25.34
CA ARG A 278 4.77 11.58 25.03
C ARG A 278 5.01 11.59 23.53
N MET A 279 5.93 12.42 23.06
CA MET A 279 6.34 12.43 21.64
C MET A 279 6.92 11.09 21.18
N LYS A 280 7.59 10.38 22.10
CA LYS A 280 8.14 9.03 21.90
C LYS A 280 7.67 8.14 23.06
N PRO A 281 6.54 7.44 22.95
CA PRO A 281 6.10 6.49 23.95
C PRO A 281 7.16 5.39 24.16
N PRO A 282 7.27 4.82 25.38
CA PRO A 282 8.19 3.72 25.64
C PRO A 282 7.87 2.52 24.74
N ILE A 283 8.92 1.78 24.37
CA ILE A 283 8.82 0.54 23.63
C ILE A 283 8.57 -0.58 24.63
N ASP A 284 7.48 -1.33 24.42
CA ASP A 284 7.13 -2.51 25.20
C ASP A 284 7.45 -3.75 24.35
N ILE A 285 8.34 -4.60 24.85
CA ILE A 285 8.78 -5.82 24.15
C ILE A 285 8.31 -7.00 24.97
N ASN A 286 7.61 -7.95 24.34
CA ASN A 286 7.18 -9.17 25.01
C ASN A 286 8.40 -10.03 25.38
N PRO A 287 8.67 -10.24 26.68
CA PRO A 287 9.83 -11.01 27.12
C PRO A 287 9.66 -12.54 26.94
N HIS A 288 8.43 -13.02 26.73
CA HIS A 288 8.11 -14.46 26.71
C HIS A 288 8.24 -15.13 25.35
N ASP A 289 8.68 -14.39 24.30
CA ASP A 289 8.92 -14.98 22.98
C ASP A 289 10.33 -15.61 22.90
N GLU A 290 10.57 -16.63 23.70
CA GLU A 290 11.87 -17.34 23.72
C GLU A 290 12.13 -18.13 22.43
N GLN A 291 11.09 -18.62 21.79
CA GLN A 291 11.18 -19.47 20.59
C GLN A 291 11.30 -18.66 19.28
N CYS A 292 11.23 -17.34 19.36
CA CYS A 292 11.26 -16.44 18.18
C CYS A 292 10.21 -16.82 17.12
N LEU A 293 9.04 -17.29 17.55
CA LEU A 293 8.03 -17.85 16.65
C LEU A 293 7.53 -16.84 15.58
N PRO A 294 7.20 -15.57 15.90
CA PRO A 294 6.80 -14.60 14.90
C PRO A 294 7.89 -14.35 13.86
N LEU A 295 9.14 -14.25 14.30
CA LEU A 295 10.28 -14.05 13.41
C LEU A 295 10.49 -15.25 12.48
N LYS A 296 10.38 -16.48 13.00
CA LYS A 296 10.46 -17.71 12.18
C LYS A 296 9.39 -17.73 11.09
N ARG A 297 8.13 -17.54 11.48
CA ARG A 297 7.00 -17.53 10.54
C ARG A 297 7.12 -16.42 9.50
N HIS A 298 7.58 -15.25 9.91
CA HIS A 298 7.86 -14.16 8.98
C HIS A 298 8.92 -14.52 7.93
N ILE A 299 10.02 -15.13 8.36
CA ILE A 299 11.07 -15.60 7.45
C ILE A 299 10.55 -16.68 6.52
N GLU A 300 9.82 -17.67 7.03
CA GLU A 300 9.23 -18.76 6.25
C GLU A 300 8.27 -18.23 5.18
N GLU A 301 7.41 -17.27 5.54
CA GLU A 301 6.53 -16.63 4.58
C GLU A 301 7.30 -15.86 3.50
N LEU A 302 8.29 -15.03 3.89
CA LEU A 302 9.10 -14.30 2.92
C LEU A 302 9.86 -15.24 1.99
N LYS A 303 10.47 -16.31 2.52
CA LYS A 303 11.15 -17.32 1.69
C LYS A 303 10.22 -18.02 0.72
N LYS A 304 9.00 -18.32 1.15
CA LYS A 304 7.97 -18.94 0.29
C LYS A 304 7.60 -18.07 -0.93
N PHE A 305 7.52 -16.74 -0.74
CA PHE A 305 7.07 -15.82 -1.79
C PHE A 305 8.20 -15.23 -2.63
N TYR A 306 9.40 -15.14 -2.07
CA TYR A 306 10.49 -14.36 -2.67
C TYR A 306 11.83 -15.11 -2.78
N GLY A 307 11.94 -16.32 -2.24
CA GLY A 307 13.22 -17.04 -2.19
C GLY A 307 14.11 -16.56 -1.05
N ASP A 308 15.37 -16.24 -1.34
CA ASP A 308 16.31 -15.83 -0.32
C ASP A 308 15.99 -14.44 0.26
N VAL A 309 16.26 -14.28 1.56
CA VAL A 309 15.92 -13.05 2.28
C VAL A 309 17.12 -12.55 3.06
N SER A 310 17.50 -11.30 2.81
CA SER A 310 18.51 -10.59 3.58
C SER A 310 17.89 -9.44 4.35
N PHE A 311 18.17 -9.34 5.64
CA PHE A 311 17.59 -8.33 6.53
C PHE A 311 18.54 -7.16 6.71
N VAL A 312 18.02 -5.93 6.56
CA VAL A 312 18.73 -4.68 6.81
C VAL A 312 18.00 -3.90 7.89
N SER A 313 18.61 -3.80 9.07
CA SER A 313 18.07 -3.05 10.21
C SER A 313 18.72 -1.67 10.32
N LEU A 314 17.90 -0.63 10.29
CA LEU A 314 18.30 0.78 10.35
C LEU A 314 17.97 1.43 11.70
N ILE A 315 17.88 0.61 12.74
CA ILE A 315 17.49 1.03 14.10
C ILE A 315 18.72 1.60 14.81
N ASP A 316 18.51 2.60 15.68
CA ASP A 316 19.56 3.15 16.50
C ASP A 316 19.99 2.16 17.59
N GLN A 317 21.29 1.97 17.78
CA GLN A 317 21.81 1.03 18.79
C GLN A 317 21.78 1.59 20.21
N ARG A 318 21.49 2.87 20.39
CA ARG A 318 21.49 3.56 21.68
C ARG A 318 20.23 4.37 21.87
N GLY A 319 20.00 4.82 23.10
CA GLY A 319 18.85 5.65 23.44
C GLY A 319 17.53 4.89 23.39
N HIS A 320 16.48 5.55 22.90
CA HIS A 320 15.12 5.03 22.91
C HIS A 320 14.93 3.72 22.13
N GLU A 321 15.66 3.53 21.04
CA GLU A 321 15.58 2.33 20.17
C GLU A 321 16.58 1.23 20.60
N GLY A 322 17.51 1.50 21.52
CA GLY A 322 18.63 0.60 21.84
C GLY A 322 18.21 -0.78 22.36
N GLN A 323 17.17 -0.84 23.20
CA GLN A 323 16.69 -2.11 23.75
C GLN A 323 16.13 -3.02 22.64
N ILE A 324 15.27 -2.49 21.77
CA ILE A 324 14.68 -3.29 20.69
C ILE A 324 15.74 -3.67 19.63
N ALA A 325 16.73 -2.83 19.40
CA ALA A 325 17.86 -3.13 18.53
C ALA A 325 18.68 -4.32 19.06
N TYR A 326 18.94 -4.34 20.36
CA TYR A 326 19.61 -5.45 21.03
C TYR A 326 18.79 -6.75 20.92
N GLU A 327 17.52 -6.74 21.32
CA GLU A 327 16.63 -7.90 21.26
C GLU A 327 16.51 -8.45 19.84
N TYR A 328 16.35 -7.57 18.85
CA TYR A 328 16.27 -8.00 17.46
C TYR A 328 17.55 -8.68 16.99
N SER A 329 18.71 -8.12 17.31
CA SER A 329 20.00 -8.71 16.96
C SER A 329 20.20 -10.08 17.64
N GLN A 330 19.83 -10.22 18.92
CA GLN A 330 19.93 -11.48 19.64
C GLN A 330 19.04 -12.57 19.01
N LYS A 331 17.80 -12.21 18.67
CA LYS A 331 16.87 -13.15 18.05
C LYS A 331 17.29 -13.51 16.62
N MET A 332 17.84 -12.57 15.84
CA MET A 332 18.41 -12.87 14.53
C MET A 332 19.60 -13.84 14.62
N ASN A 333 20.50 -13.66 15.60
CA ASN A 333 21.61 -14.59 15.81
C ASN A 333 21.13 -16.01 16.15
N ARG A 334 20.04 -16.16 16.95
CA ARG A 334 19.43 -17.47 17.22
C ARG A 334 18.79 -18.09 15.97
N ILE A 335 18.13 -17.28 15.15
CA ILE A 335 17.46 -17.71 13.91
C ILE A 335 18.46 -18.23 12.87
N GLN A 336 19.67 -17.66 12.80
CA GLN A 336 20.72 -18.10 11.88
C GLN A 336 21.18 -19.54 12.13
N GLN A 337 20.84 -20.15 13.26
CA GLN A 337 21.02 -21.59 13.51
C GLN A 337 20.07 -22.47 12.70
N TYR A 338 18.92 -21.92 12.25
CA TYR A 338 17.87 -22.65 11.53
C TYR A 338 17.74 -22.23 10.06
N PHE A 339 18.09 -20.97 9.75
CA PHE A 339 17.93 -20.39 8.43
C PHE A 339 19.20 -19.69 7.99
N ILE A 340 19.57 -19.86 6.74
CA ILE A 340 20.58 -19.00 6.10
C ILE A 340 19.89 -17.68 5.77
N VAL A 341 20.11 -16.67 6.64
CA VAL A 341 19.46 -15.35 6.54
C VAL A 341 20.47 -14.28 6.92
N PRO A 342 21.13 -13.64 5.95
CA PRO A 342 22.03 -12.51 6.23
C PRO A 342 21.30 -11.41 7.01
N TYR A 343 21.99 -10.86 8.03
CA TYR A 343 21.48 -9.77 8.84
C TYR A 343 22.51 -8.66 8.95
N HIS A 344 22.15 -7.50 8.45
CA HIS A 344 23.01 -6.31 8.43
C HIS A 344 22.40 -5.23 9.32
N HIS A 345 23.11 -4.87 10.36
CA HIS A 345 22.74 -3.73 11.20
C HIS A 345 23.55 -2.50 10.79
N PHE A 346 22.83 -1.38 10.56
CA PHE A 346 23.40 -0.08 10.23
C PHE A 346 22.73 1.00 11.08
N ASP A 347 23.46 1.53 12.07
CA ASP A 347 22.97 2.62 12.93
C ASP A 347 22.90 3.92 12.11
N PHE A 348 21.72 4.17 11.54
CA PHE A 348 21.51 5.24 10.57
C PHE A 348 21.85 6.62 11.14
N HIS A 349 21.40 6.93 12.36
CA HIS A 349 21.65 8.24 12.95
C HIS A 349 23.10 8.46 13.34
N LYS A 350 23.80 7.44 13.79
CA LYS A 350 25.23 7.50 14.08
C LYS A 350 26.05 7.73 12.80
N GLU A 351 25.83 6.88 11.80
CA GLU A 351 26.60 6.89 10.56
C GLU A 351 26.27 8.12 9.70
N CYS A 352 24.99 8.43 9.52
CA CYS A 352 24.52 9.54 8.69
C CYS A 352 24.31 10.86 9.46
N SER A 353 24.89 10.98 10.67
CA SER A 353 24.82 12.21 11.46
C SER A 353 25.33 13.41 10.64
N LYS A 354 24.75 14.62 10.91
CA LYS A 354 25.06 15.84 10.15
C LYS A 354 24.85 15.70 8.62
N MET A 355 23.82 14.93 8.21
CA MET A 355 23.44 14.70 6.82
C MET A 355 24.53 14.06 5.94
N ARG A 356 25.42 13.27 6.52
CA ARG A 356 26.49 12.53 5.80
C ARG A 356 25.95 11.28 5.09
N TRP A 357 24.99 11.47 4.19
CA TRP A 357 24.31 10.36 3.52
C TRP A 357 25.22 9.58 2.55
N HIS A 358 26.36 10.15 2.12
CA HIS A 358 27.39 9.41 1.38
C HIS A 358 27.89 8.16 2.15
N ARG A 359 27.76 8.15 3.49
CA ARG A 359 28.12 6.97 4.30
C ARG A 359 27.17 5.79 4.12
N LEU A 360 26.02 5.98 3.48
CA LEU A 360 25.16 4.87 3.08
C LEU A 360 25.83 3.96 2.05
N ASN A 361 26.85 4.45 1.32
CA ASN A 361 27.65 3.59 0.46
C ASN A 361 28.33 2.45 1.23
N ILE A 362 28.71 2.66 2.50
CA ILE A 362 29.26 1.60 3.37
C ILE A 362 28.25 0.46 3.55
N LEU A 363 26.96 0.80 3.72
CA LEU A 363 25.92 -0.20 3.79
C LEU A 363 25.73 -0.90 2.44
N LEU A 364 25.69 -0.13 1.34
CA LEU A 364 25.50 -0.68 0.00
C LEU A 364 26.65 -1.63 -0.38
N GLU A 365 27.90 -1.26 -0.11
CA GLU A 365 29.07 -2.13 -0.33
C GLU A 365 28.95 -3.42 0.49
N LYS A 366 28.47 -3.32 1.74
CA LYS A 366 28.30 -4.47 2.62
C LYS A 366 27.22 -5.45 2.13
N ILE A 367 26.14 -4.95 1.52
CA ILE A 367 25.02 -5.77 1.02
C ILE A 367 25.09 -6.03 -0.50
N GLN A 368 26.16 -5.59 -1.15
CA GLN A 368 26.33 -5.78 -2.60
C GLN A 368 26.29 -7.26 -3.01
N PRO A 369 26.96 -8.21 -2.28
CA PRO A 369 26.87 -9.62 -2.62
C PRO A 369 25.45 -10.18 -2.62
N GLU A 370 24.61 -9.73 -1.68
CA GLU A 370 23.19 -10.13 -1.60
C GLU A 370 22.39 -9.52 -2.75
N ILE A 371 22.61 -8.25 -3.09
CA ILE A 371 21.93 -7.61 -4.23
C ILE A 371 22.26 -8.36 -5.53
N GLU A 372 23.51 -8.74 -5.73
CA GLU A 372 23.94 -9.46 -6.93
C GLU A 372 23.40 -10.90 -6.97
N SER A 373 23.47 -11.64 -5.86
CA SER A 373 23.01 -13.02 -5.79
C SER A 373 21.48 -13.15 -5.89
N GLN A 374 20.74 -12.21 -5.32
CA GLN A 374 19.26 -12.17 -5.37
C GLN A 374 18.76 -11.70 -6.73
N GLY A 375 19.51 -10.84 -7.42
CA GLY A 375 19.25 -10.38 -8.76
C GLY A 375 17.97 -9.54 -8.90
N TYR A 376 17.47 -9.49 -10.12
CA TYR A 376 16.21 -8.85 -10.50
C TYR A 376 15.56 -9.66 -11.62
N PHE A 377 14.27 -9.51 -11.82
CA PHE A 377 13.58 -10.18 -12.92
C PHE A 377 13.74 -9.39 -14.22
N ALA A 378 13.99 -10.09 -15.35
CA ALA A 378 14.05 -9.47 -16.66
C ALA A 378 13.55 -10.40 -17.78
N LEU A 379 12.80 -9.80 -18.71
CA LEU A 379 12.33 -10.39 -19.94
C LEU A 379 12.96 -9.69 -21.14
N LEU A 380 13.45 -10.47 -22.09
CA LEU A 380 13.84 -10.00 -23.41
C LEU A 380 13.06 -10.79 -24.47
N ASN A 381 12.30 -10.11 -25.32
CA ASN A 381 11.40 -10.75 -26.30
C ASN A 381 10.46 -11.79 -25.65
N ASN A 382 9.90 -11.46 -24.48
CA ASN A 382 9.05 -12.33 -23.67
C ASN A 382 9.73 -13.64 -23.17
N GLN A 383 11.05 -13.73 -23.23
CA GLN A 383 11.82 -14.83 -22.64
C GLN A 383 12.51 -14.34 -21.35
N VAL A 384 12.50 -15.17 -20.32
CA VAL A 384 13.19 -14.87 -19.07
C VAL A 384 14.70 -14.91 -19.30
N VAL A 385 15.36 -13.78 -19.11
CA VAL A 385 16.84 -13.65 -19.19
C VAL A 385 17.47 -13.51 -17.81
N ASN A 386 16.71 -13.08 -16.82
CA ASN A 386 17.13 -13.04 -15.43
C ASN A 386 15.92 -13.25 -14.50
N SER A 387 16.13 -13.83 -13.33
CA SER A 387 15.12 -14.06 -12.30
C SER A 387 15.53 -13.45 -10.98
N GLN A 388 14.60 -12.87 -10.26
CA GLN A 388 14.84 -12.43 -8.89
C GLN A 388 14.62 -13.62 -7.94
N ASN A 389 15.71 -14.09 -7.30
CA ASN A 389 15.70 -15.29 -6.44
C ASN A 389 15.74 -14.96 -4.95
N GLY A 390 15.61 -13.69 -4.61
CA GLY A 390 15.61 -13.23 -3.22
C GLY A 390 15.25 -11.76 -3.10
N ILE A 391 15.17 -11.28 -1.85
CA ILE A 391 14.83 -9.89 -1.54
C ILE A 391 15.68 -9.30 -0.41
N ILE A 392 15.86 -7.99 -0.47
CA ILE A 392 16.28 -7.20 0.67
C ILE A 392 15.05 -6.75 1.45
N ARG A 393 14.99 -7.15 2.72
CA ARG A 393 13.96 -6.74 3.68
C ARG A 393 14.51 -5.72 4.65
N SER A 394 14.07 -4.47 4.58
CA SER A 394 14.58 -3.36 5.38
C SER A 394 13.58 -2.87 6.42
N ASN A 395 14.07 -2.39 7.57
CA ASN A 395 13.27 -1.75 8.60
C ASN A 395 14.04 -0.65 9.33
N CYS A 396 13.33 0.36 9.78
CA CYS A 396 13.68 1.17 10.94
C CYS A 396 12.56 1.02 11.98
N ILE A 397 12.48 1.87 12.99
CA ILE A 397 11.41 1.75 14.02
C ILE A 397 10.01 1.92 13.42
N ASP A 398 9.82 2.87 12.52
CA ASP A 398 8.54 3.14 11.85
C ASP A 398 8.45 2.51 10.45
N SER A 399 9.58 2.03 9.90
CA SER A 399 9.70 1.57 8.51
C SER A 399 9.23 2.62 7.48
N LEU A 400 9.54 3.90 7.72
CA LEU A 400 9.19 5.05 6.89
C LEU A 400 10.46 5.72 6.31
N ASP A 401 10.87 6.87 6.87
CA ASP A 401 11.86 7.78 6.27
C ASP A 401 13.23 7.11 6.00
N ARG A 402 13.89 6.57 7.04
CA ARG A 402 15.20 5.89 6.93
C ARG A 402 15.14 4.72 5.94
N THR A 403 14.09 3.93 6.03
CA THR A 403 13.85 2.78 5.17
C THR A 403 13.66 3.20 3.72
N ASN A 404 12.92 4.26 3.45
CA ASN A 404 12.71 4.76 2.09
C ASN A 404 14.02 5.21 1.44
N VAL A 405 14.88 5.89 2.19
CA VAL A 405 16.20 6.32 1.70
C VAL A 405 17.06 5.11 1.29
N VAL A 406 17.15 4.10 2.14
CA VAL A 406 17.94 2.90 1.83
C VAL A 406 17.36 2.13 0.64
N GLN A 407 16.05 1.95 0.59
CA GLN A 407 15.39 1.29 -0.54
C GLN A 407 15.61 2.05 -1.86
N SER A 408 15.58 3.39 -1.84
CA SER A 408 15.86 4.18 -3.05
C SER A 408 17.29 4.01 -3.55
N MET A 409 18.26 3.85 -2.65
CA MET A 409 19.65 3.64 -3.04
C MET A 409 19.89 2.23 -3.60
N ILE A 410 19.25 1.20 -3.03
CA ILE A 410 19.28 -0.16 -3.59
C ILE A 410 18.63 -0.15 -4.98
N ALA A 411 17.45 0.47 -5.10
CA ALA A 411 16.73 0.60 -6.37
C ALA A 411 17.56 1.33 -7.44
N LYS A 412 18.30 2.37 -7.04
CA LYS A 412 19.23 3.08 -7.94
C LYS A 412 20.28 2.13 -8.51
N ARG A 413 20.92 1.34 -7.65
CA ARG A 413 21.97 0.39 -8.06
C ARG A 413 21.43 -0.67 -9.02
N VAL A 414 20.24 -1.21 -8.71
CA VAL A 414 19.63 -2.23 -9.58
C VAL A 414 19.15 -1.63 -10.90
N LEU A 415 18.63 -0.38 -10.89
CA LEU A 415 18.20 0.28 -12.12
C LEU A 415 19.38 0.50 -13.09
N GLU A 416 20.56 0.84 -12.58
CA GLU A 416 21.78 0.92 -13.40
C GLU A 416 22.03 -0.41 -14.12
N ALA A 417 21.98 -1.54 -13.39
CA ALA A 417 22.17 -2.87 -13.99
C ALA A 417 21.06 -3.27 -14.98
N GLN A 418 19.80 -2.91 -14.69
CA GLN A 418 18.66 -3.17 -15.59
C GLN A 418 18.81 -2.41 -16.93
N ILE A 419 19.24 -1.16 -16.87
CA ILE A 419 19.45 -0.33 -18.08
C ILE A 419 20.66 -0.81 -18.87
N ASP A 420 21.74 -1.20 -18.20
CA ASP A 420 22.91 -1.76 -18.86
C ASP A 420 22.54 -3.05 -19.62
N LEU A 421 21.71 -3.91 -19.04
CA LEU A 421 21.20 -5.09 -19.73
C LEU A 421 20.30 -4.71 -20.93
N ALA A 422 19.40 -3.72 -20.76
CA ALA A 422 18.48 -3.26 -21.82
C ALA A 422 19.24 -2.68 -23.02
N ASN A 423 20.38 -2.07 -22.81
CA ASN A 423 21.18 -1.39 -23.84
C ASN A 423 22.46 -2.15 -24.24
N ASN A 424 22.56 -3.46 -23.94
CA ASN A 424 23.70 -4.32 -24.24
C ASN A 424 25.06 -3.76 -23.75
N GLY A 425 25.08 -3.09 -22.59
CA GLY A 425 26.29 -2.49 -22.00
C GLY A 425 26.73 -1.20 -22.68
N LEU A 426 25.95 -0.63 -23.57
CA LEU A 426 26.29 0.61 -24.30
C LEU A 426 25.79 1.88 -23.60
N SER A 427 25.07 1.75 -22.48
CA SER A 427 24.56 2.89 -21.72
C SER A 427 25.63 3.47 -20.80
N GLY A 428 25.78 4.78 -20.87
CA GLY A 428 26.42 5.53 -19.79
C GLY A 428 25.55 5.52 -18.52
N ASN A 429 26.11 5.95 -17.39
CA ASN A 429 25.35 6.02 -16.14
C ASN A 429 24.15 6.97 -16.29
N ILE A 430 22.92 6.42 -16.22
CA ILE A 430 21.66 7.16 -16.36
C ILE A 430 21.53 8.31 -15.36
N PHE A 431 22.15 8.19 -14.20
CA PHE A 431 22.06 9.19 -13.14
C PHE A 431 23.04 10.37 -13.34
N LEU A 432 23.82 10.35 -14.43
CA LEU A 432 24.51 11.54 -14.96
C LEU A 432 23.52 12.47 -15.68
N ASN A 433 22.34 11.98 -16.10
CA ASN A 433 21.25 12.82 -16.57
C ASN A 433 20.56 13.46 -15.35
N GLU A 434 20.82 14.75 -15.14
CA GLU A 434 20.28 15.50 -13.99
C GLU A 434 18.76 15.50 -13.94
N ASN A 435 18.07 15.56 -15.09
CA ASN A 435 16.61 15.54 -15.18
C ASN A 435 16.04 14.19 -14.69
N PHE A 436 16.65 13.09 -15.09
CA PHE A 436 16.21 11.79 -14.62
C PHE A 436 16.55 11.58 -13.13
N LEU A 437 17.73 12.00 -12.68
CA LEU A 437 18.10 11.97 -11.27
C LEU A 437 17.11 12.77 -10.40
N TYR A 438 16.70 13.95 -10.88
CA TYR A 438 15.66 14.76 -10.22
C TYR A 438 14.32 14.03 -10.19
N THR A 439 13.89 13.45 -11.30
CA THR A 439 12.66 12.64 -11.41
C THR A 439 12.69 11.46 -10.46
N PHE A 440 13.79 10.71 -10.42
CA PHE A 440 14.00 9.58 -9.53
C PHE A 440 13.87 9.98 -8.05
N LYS A 441 14.58 11.01 -7.62
CA LYS A 441 14.54 11.51 -6.24
C LYS A 441 13.14 11.96 -5.83
N ASN A 442 12.44 12.70 -6.72
CA ASN A 442 11.08 13.16 -6.44
C ASN A 442 10.09 12.00 -6.33
N THR A 443 10.15 11.02 -7.23
CA THR A 443 9.27 9.85 -7.18
C THR A 443 9.47 9.04 -5.90
N TRP A 444 10.71 8.84 -5.44
CA TRP A 444 10.97 8.17 -4.17
C TRP A 444 10.53 9.00 -2.95
N ALA A 445 10.59 10.33 -3.03
CA ALA A 445 10.05 11.22 -1.99
C ALA A 445 8.51 11.16 -1.96
N ASP A 446 7.85 11.15 -3.13
CA ASP A 446 6.39 11.01 -3.23
C ASP A 446 5.93 9.64 -2.70
N ASN A 447 6.69 8.56 -2.96
CA ASN A 447 6.45 7.25 -2.37
C ASN A 447 6.55 7.28 -0.84
N ALA A 448 7.57 7.96 -0.29
CA ALA A 448 7.71 8.14 1.15
C ALA A 448 6.52 8.88 1.76
N ASP A 449 6.09 9.98 1.11
CA ASP A 449 4.95 10.79 1.54
C ASP A 449 3.65 9.97 1.55
N ALA A 450 3.37 9.22 0.47
CA ALA A 450 2.18 8.39 0.36
C ALA A 450 2.11 7.32 1.45
N LEU A 451 3.19 6.57 1.65
CA LEU A 451 3.25 5.51 2.66
C LEU A 451 3.20 6.08 4.09
N SER A 452 3.80 7.26 4.32
CA SER A 452 3.75 7.93 5.61
C SER A 452 2.34 8.43 5.95
N ILE A 453 1.62 9.02 5.00
CA ILE A 453 0.22 9.44 5.16
C ILE A 453 -0.66 8.26 5.55
N GLN A 454 -0.50 7.13 4.88
CA GLN A 454 -1.30 5.92 5.12
C GLN A 454 -1.08 5.34 6.53
N TYR A 455 0.14 5.39 7.05
CA TYR A 455 0.50 4.78 8.34
C TYR A 455 0.52 5.79 9.50
N ALA A 456 1.14 6.95 9.32
CA ALA A 456 1.36 7.95 10.36
C ALA A 456 0.45 9.18 10.25
N GLY A 457 -0.36 9.28 9.19
CA GLY A 457 -1.34 10.35 8.99
C GLY A 457 -0.76 11.66 8.47
N THR A 458 0.54 11.74 8.22
CA THR A 458 1.21 12.94 7.68
C THR A 458 2.26 12.55 6.65
N PRO A 459 2.67 13.46 5.75
CA PRO A 459 3.79 13.23 4.85
C PRO A 459 5.07 12.83 5.61
N ALA A 460 6.03 12.26 4.90
CA ALA A 460 7.33 11.90 5.41
C ALA A 460 8.13 13.14 5.86
N LEU A 461 9.13 12.94 6.72
CA LEU A 461 9.99 14.01 7.18
C LEU A 461 11.26 14.11 6.33
N LYS A 462 11.84 15.29 6.26
CA LYS A 462 13.10 15.58 5.52
C LYS A 462 13.02 15.30 4.01
N THR A 463 11.83 15.37 3.42
CA THR A 463 11.62 15.12 1.99
C THR A 463 12.25 16.19 1.11
N ASP A 464 12.39 17.42 1.59
CA ASP A 464 13.16 18.48 0.93
C ASP A 464 14.60 18.04 0.64
N PHE A 465 15.26 17.42 1.62
CA PHE A 465 16.61 16.89 1.44
C PHE A 465 16.64 15.68 0.48
N THR A 466 15.64 14.80 0.55
CA THR A 466 15.54 13.67 -0.40
C THR A 466 15.40 14.18 -1.83
N ARG A 467 14.61 15.24 -2.06
CA ARG A 467 14.36 15.82 -3.39
C ARG A 467 15.56 16.59 -3.94
N THR A 468 16.18 17.42 -3.12
CA THR A 468 17.17 18.42 -3.58
C THR A 468 18.61 18.14 -3.16
N GLY A 469 18.80 17.27 -2.17
CA GLY A 469 20.10 17.06 -1.51
C GLY A 469 20.47 18.18 -0.53
N GLN A 470 19.60 19.14 -0.30
CA GLN A 470 19.83 20.28 0.60
C GLN A 470 18.69 20.43 1.60
N ARG A 471 19.04 20.85 2.80
CA ARG A 471 18.06 21.16 3.84
C ARG A 471 17.63 22.62 3.75
N THR A 472 16.35 22.86 3.52
CA THR A 472 15.79 24.20 3.39
C THR A 472 15.16 24.67 4.69
N HIS A 473 15.14 25.99 4.95
CA HIS A 473 14.41 26.56 6.09
C HIS A 473 12.91 26.22 6.03
N TYR A 474 12.32 26.28 4.83
CA TYR A 474 10.93 25.87 4.61
C TYR A 474 10.70 24.42 4.97
N GLY A 475 11.60 23.50 4.56
CA GLY A 475 11.53 22.08 4.91
C GLY A 475 11.62 21.84 6.42
N VAL A 476 12.43 22.60 7.16
CA VAL A 476 12.52 22.52 8.63
C VAL A 476 11.18 22.92 9.28
N ILE A 477 10.56 24.00 8.82
CA ILE A 477 9.26 24.47 9.32
C ILE A 477 8.18 23.42 9.01
N MET A 478 8.12 22.90 7.78
CA MET A 478 7.14 21.88 7.38
C MET A 478 7.32 20.58 8.17
N ASP A 479 8.54 20.15 8.46
CA ASP A 479 8.79 19.00 9.33
C ASP A 479 8.31 19.23 10.76
N GLY A 480 8.45 20.46 11.28
CA GLY A 480 7.91 20.85 12.57
C GLY A 480 6.38 20.73 12.59
N ILE A 481 5.70 21.28 11.57
CA ILE A 481 4.24 21.19 11.40
C ILE A 481 3.81 19.73 11.27
N ASN A 482 4.45 18.95 10.40
CA ASN A 482 4.14 17.54 10.19
C ASN A 482 4.35 16.71 11.48
N SER A 483 5.40 17.00 12.25
CA SER A 483 5.67 16.31 13.51
C SER A 483 4.61 16.61 14.56
N LEU A 484 4.15 17.87 14.66
CA LEU A 484 3.08 18.28 15.58
C LEU A 484 1.72 17.70 15.14
N THR A 485 1.39 17.79 13.86
CA THR A 485 0.17 17.20 13.30
C THR A 485 0.14 15.68 13.53
N ARG A 486 1.28 14.99 13.30
CA ARG A 486 1.45 13.57 13.58
C ARG A 486 1.24 13.26 15.08
N TYR A 487 1.77 14.11 15.97
CA TYR A 487 1.56 13.95 17.41
C TYR A 487 0.07 14.01 17.77
N VAL A 488 -0.65 15.02 17.26
CA VAL A 488 -2.10 15.17 17.47
C VAL A 488 -2.87 13.98 16.89
N ALA A 489 -2.58 13.60 15.64
CA ALA A 489 -3.22 12.45 14.99
C ALA A 489 -3.03 11.17 15.80
N ASN A 490 -1.79 10.87 16.19
CA ASN A 490 -1.46 9.63 16.90
C ASN A 490 -2.03 9.55 18.33
N ASN A 491 -2.25 10.68 18.99
CA ASN A 491 -2.78 10.68 20.36
C ASN A 491 -4.30 10.78 20.46
N PHE A 492 -4.98 11.27 19.40
CA PHE A 492 -6.41 11.59 19.52
C PHE A 492 -7.29 10.99 18.40
N PHE A 493 -6.69 10.54 17.27
CA PHE A 493 -7.47 10.12 16.10
C PHE A 493 -7.07 8.73 15.56
N ASP A 494 -5.91 8.22 15.91
CA ASP A 494 -5.42 6.97 15.33
C ASP A 494 -6.22 5.75 15.77
N ASP A 495 -6.84 5.76 16.96
CA ASP A 495 -7.74 4.67 17.38
C ASP A 495 -8.96 4.58 16.45
N TYR A 496 -9.60 5.72 16.15
CA TYR A 496 -10.69 5.77 15.17
C TYR A 496 -10.25 5.31 13.78
N ARG A 497 -9.06 5.72 13.34
CA ARG A 497 -8.50 5.30 12.04
C ARG A 497 -8.17 3.82 12.01
N GLN A 498 -7.69 3.25 13.11
CA GLN A 498 -7.45 1.82 13.24
C GLN A 498 -8.75 1.04 13.11
N ASP A 499 -9.76 1.40 13.91
CA ASP A 499 -11.08 0.76 13.86
C ASP A 499 -11.73 0.87 12.47
N ALA A 500 -11.54 2.00 11.79
CA ALA A 500 -12.04 2.18 10.42
C ALA A 500 -11.35 1.23 9.42
N ILE A 501 -10.03 1.06 9.53
CA ILE A 501 -9.26 0.10 8.71
C ILE A 501 -9.72 -1.32 9.00
N ASP A 502 -9.87 -1.69 10.28
CA ASP A 502 -10.30 -3.02 10.70
C ASP A 502 -11.75 -3.31 10.24
N LEU A 503 -12.65 -2.32 10.30
CA LEU A 503 -13.99 -2.42 9.76
C LEU A 503 -13.99 -2.67 8.24
N PHE A 504 -13.15 -1.94 7.51
CA PHE A 504 -13.02 -2.08 6.05
C PHE A 504 -12.49 -3.47 5.66
N LEU A 505 -11.47 -3.94 6.36
CA LEU A 505 -10.83 -5.23 6.12
C LEU A 505 -11.60 -6.43 6.72
N GLY A 506 -12.63 -6.18 7.53
CA GLY A 506 -13.44 -7.23 8.16
C GLY A 506 -12.86 -7.80 9.45
N ASN A 507 -11.89 -7.12 10.06
CA ASN A 507 -11.24 -7.52 11.31
C ASN A 507 -11.81 -6.80 12.54
N PHE A 508 -12.78 -5.91 12.36
CA PHE A 508 -13.35 -5.14 13.46
C PHE A 508 -14.30 -6.00 14.29
N GLU A 509 -14.02 -6.09 15.59
CA GLU A 509 -14.82 -6.78 16.58
C GLU A 509 -15.37 -5.76 17.60
N GLY A 510 -16.69 -5.77 17.84
CA GLY A 510 -17.32 -4.94 18.85
C GLY A 510 -18.00 -3.67 18.31
N HIS A 511 -18.26 -2.73 19.23
CA HIS A 511 -18.87 -1.44 18.92
C HIS A 511 -17.81 -0.32 19.10
N PRO A 512 -17.81 0.70 18.23
CA PRO A 512 -16.89 1.82 18.40
C PRO A 512 -17.12 2.50 19.77
N SER A 513 -16.05 3.04 20.35
CA SER A 513 -16.18 3.78 21.60
C SER A 513 -17.21 4.92 21.44
N PRO A 514 -18.11 5.12 22.42
CA PRO A 514 -19.06 6.24 22.39
C PRO A 514 -18.38 7.62 22.41
N LEU A 515 -17.07 7.66 22.69
CA LEU A 515 -16.24 8.87 22.64
C LEU A 515 -15.81 9.24 21.21
N TYR A 516 -16.03 8.36 20.22
CA TYR A 516 -15.71 8.68 18.83
C TYR A 516 -16.66 9.72 18.27
N LYS A 517 -16.15 10.92 18.11
CA LYS A 517 -16.80 11.92 17.27
C LYS A 517 -16.42 11.64 15.81
N PRO A 518 -17.40 11.55 14.89
CA PRO A 518 -17.09 11.32 13.49
C PRO A 518 -16.15 12.40 12.98
N LEU A 519 -15.04 11.98 12.38
CA LEU A 519 -14.02 12.84 11.77
C LEU A 519 -14.54 13.66 10.57
N SER A 520 -15.82 13.53 10.19
CA SER A 520 -16.44 14.33 9.14
C SER A 520 -16.34 15.84 9.35
N ILE A 521 -15.99 16.30 10.55
CA ILE A 521 -15.86 17.72 10.91
C ILE A 521 -14.40 18.19 10.88
N ILE A 522 -13.41 17.27 10.90
CA ILE A 522 -12.00 17.65 10.93
C ILE A 522 -11.28 17.01 9.75
N SER A 523 -11.34 17.68 8.60
CA SER A 523 -10.43 17.31 7.49
C SER A 523 -8.97 17.54 7.94
N TYR A 524 -8.01 16.81 7.36
CA TYR A 524 -6.58 17.10 7.59
C TYR A 524 -6.24 18.57 7.36
N THR A 525 -6.98 19.27 6.48
CA THR A 525 -6.87 20.71 6.24
C THR A 525 -7.25 21.56 7.44
N SER A 526 -8.10 21.08 8.37
CA SER A 526 -8.44 21.80 9.61
C SER A 526 -7.52 21.45 10.78
N LEU A 527 -6.78 20.33 10.75
CA LEU A 527 -5.72 20.04 11.72
C LEU A 527 -4.48 20.93 11.52
N VAL A 528 -4.19 21.33 10.28
CA VAL A 528 -3.05 22.23 9.98
C VAL A 528 -3.20 23.60 10.67
N PRO A 529 -4.35 24.30 10.62
CA PRO A 529 -4.53 25.53 11.39
C PRO A 529 -4.43 25.33 12.90
N ALA A 530 -4.99 24.25 13.45
CA ALA A 530 -4.89 23.94 14.88
C ALA A 530 -3.44 23.68 15.32
N ALA A 531 -2.67 22.94 14.49
CA ALA A 531 -1.25 22.71 14.71
C ALA A 531 -0.43 24.02 14.58
N LEU A 532 -0.77 24.89 13.66
CA LEU A 532 -0.15 26.23 13.51
C LEU A 532 -0.44 27.12 14.72
N ILE A 533 -1.67 27.15 15.22
CA ILE A 533 -2.05 27.92 16.40
C ILE A 533 -1.27 27.40 17.62
N LEU A 534 -1.19 26.09 17.82
CA LEU A 534 -0.43 25.49 18.92
C LEU A 534 1.07 25.78 18.78
N PHE A 535 1.62 25.73 17.57
CA PHE A 535 3.03 26.06 17.30
C PHE A 535 3.33 27.54 17.59
N THR A 536 2.45 28.46 17.16
CA THR A 536 2.60 29.89 17.46
C THR A 536 2.50 30.18 18.95
N LEU A 537 1.60 29.51 19.67
CA LEU A 537 1.48 29.64 21.14
C LEU A 537 2.72 29.10 21.87
N VAL A 538 3.27 27.96 21.43
CA VAL A 538 4.51 27.40 22.00
C VAL A 538 5.72 28.29 21.66
N ALA A 539 5.84 28.78 20.44
CA ALA A 539 6.89 29.72 20.04
C ALA A 539 6.81 31.02 20.82
N LEU A 540 5.61 31.58 21.00
CA LEU A 540 5.37 32.78 21.81
C LEU A 540 5.72 32.54 23.30
N TYR A 541 5.35 31.39 23.85
CA TYR A 541 5.71 31.01 25.23
C TYR A 541 7.23 30.88 25.42
N LEU A 542 7.94 30.30 24.45
CA LEU A 542 9.39 30.16 24.47
C LEU A 542 10.10 31.51 24.25
N TYR A 543 9.50 32.43 23.50
CA TYR A 543 10.04 33.80 23.30
C TYR A 543 9.83 34.69 24.52
N LEU A 544 8.75 34.48 25.28
CA LEU A 544 8.43 35.26 26.50
C LEU A 544 9.12 34.70 27.77
N ARG A 545 9.84 33.59 27.65
CA ARG A 545 10.66 33.00 28.69
C ARG A 545 12.15 33.23 28.45
#